data_e44ef213d0fd4b41a52952cd029897a7
#
_entry.id   e44ef213d0fd4b41a52952cd029897a7
#
_cell.length_a   1.000
_cell.length_b   1.000
_cell.length_c   1.000
_cell.angle_alpha   90.00
_cell.angle_beta   90.00
_cell.angle_gamma   90.00
#
_symmetry.space_group_name_H-M   'P 1'
#
loop_
_entity.id
_entity.type
_entity.pdbx_description
1 polymer ?
#
loop_
_entity_poly.entity_id
_entity_poly.type
_entity_poly.pdbx_seq_one_letter_code
_entity_poly.pdbx_strand_id
1 'polypeptide(L)'
;CIKDNKIYSVEALLRFSYHTQTPLYAPMVIYIAKEKDLFEPLTKVIIKQAIKDFNKMLRENKDLKLSVNIELDLLCNENFVNWLVNIVKEERIKPKQFGVEITENSKFFNKGVSNYFEILHNNGINIYMDDFSMGHTSIIYLQDHLFDYVKMDGSLVVNLDNPRSKEIINSIIKLGETLNFD
;
A
#
# COMPACT_ATOMS: atom_id res chain seq x y z
N CYS A 1 -16.62 0.30 3.25
CA CYS A 1 -17.21 1.62 3.41
C CYS A 1 -18.38 1.54 4.40
N ILE A 2 -18.39 2.42 5.40
CA ILE A 2 -19.43 2.42 6.44
C ILE A 2 -20.77 2.91 5.87
N LYS A 3 -20.74 3.83 4.91
CA LYS A 3 -21.92 4.49 4.35
C LYS A 3 -22.86 3.53 3.62
N ASP A 4 -22.34 2.54 2.93
CA ASP A 4 -23.11 1.60 2.10
C ASP A 4 -22.89 0.12 2.49
N ASN A 5 -22.20 -0.09 3.61
CA ASN A 5 -21.90 -1.42 4.19
C ASN A 5 -21.24 -2.39 3.18
N LYS A 6 -20.33 -1.86 2.33
CA LYS A 6 -19.60 -2.64 1.32
C LYS A 6 -18.10 -2.65 1.60
N ILE A 7 -17.46 -3.75 1.23
CA ILE A 7 -16.00 -3.87 1.23
C ILE A 7 -15.50 -3.42 -0.14
N TYR A 8 -14.67 -2.37 -0.16
CA TYR A 8 -14.06 -1.81 -1.36
C TYR A 8 -12.57 -2.12 -1.48
N SER A 9 -11.90 -2.43 -0.37
CA SER A 9 -10.49 -2.75 -0.38
C SER A 9 -10.18 -3.82 0.66
N VAL A 10 -9.21 -4.65 0.33
CA VAL A 10 -8.60 -5.64 1.21
C VAL A 10 -7.08 -5.50 1.15
N GLU A 11 -6.44 -5.59 2.29
CA GLU A 11 -4.99 -5.56 2.42
C GLU A 11 -4.45 -6.98 2.61
N ALA A 12 -3.42 -7.33 1.84
CA ALA A 12 -2.73 -8.60 2.00
C ALA A 12 -1.66 -8.49 3.08
N LEU A 13 -1.92 -9.09 4.21
CA LEU A 13 -1.01 -9.10 5.35
C LEU A 13 -0.25 -10.42 5.43
N LEU A 14 1.08 -10.31 5.36
CA LEU A 14 1.99 -11.45 5.43
C LEU A 14 1.87 -12.20 6.76
N ARG A 15 1.70 -13.52 6.66
CA ARG A 15 1.73 -14.44 7.81
C ARG A 15 2.61 -15.63 7.44
N PHE A 16 3.55 -15.93 8.30
CA PHE A 16 4.41 -17.11 8.15
C PHE A 16 3.98 -18.18 9.14
N SER A 17 3.79 -19.42 8.66
CA SER A 17 3.68 -20.59 9.49
C SER A 17 4.76 -21.58 9.08
N TYR A 18 5.53 -22.07 10.03
CA TYR A 18 6.49 -23.14 9.82
C TYR A 18 6.06 -24.33 10.70
N HIS A 19 5.69 -25.43 10.13
CA HIS A 19 5.32 -26.71 10.76
C HIS A 19 4.96 -26.71 12.28
N THR A 20 5.03 -25.57 12.92
CA THR A 20 4.67 -25.31 14.32
C THR A 20 3.40 -24.49 14.35
N GLN A 21 2.59 -24.65 15.38
CA GLN A 21 1.32 -23.93 15.53
C GLN A 21 1.47 -22.42 15.77
N THR A 22 2.68 -21.93 15.94
CA THR A 22 2.95 -20.52 16.24
C THR A 22 3.40 -19.79 14.96
N PRO A 23 2.67 -18.75 14.51
CA PRO A 23 3.10 -17.92 13.39
C PRO A 23 4.45 -17.26 13.70
N LEU A 24 5.34 -17.21 12.72
CA LEU A 24 6.57 -16.44 12.83
C LEU A 24 6.24 -14.94 12.79
N TYR A 25 6.98 -14.15 13.55
CA TYR A 25 6.84 -12.70 13.57
C TYR A 25 7.33 -12.12 12.22
N ALA A 26 6.39 -11.58 11.44
CA ALA A 26 6.65 -11.14 10.07
C ALA A 26 7.81 -10.13 9.95
N PRO A 27 7.96 -9.09 10.83
CA PRO A 27 9.09 -8.18 10.76
C PRO A 27 10.46 -8.87 10.90
N MET A 28 10.55 -9.93 11.72
CA MET A 28 11.79 -10.70 11.87
C MET A 28 12.14 -11.47 10.59
N VAL A 29 11.15 -12.05 9.92
CA VAL A 29 11.36 -12.75 8.64
C VAL A 29 11.81 -11.77 7.56
N ILE A 30 11.20 -10.58 7.49
CA ILE A 30 11.60 -9.51 6.59
C ILE A 30 13.03 -9.06 6.86
N TYR A 31 13.38 -8.85 8.12
CA TYR A 31 14.74 -8.50 8.53
C TYR A 31 15.77 -9.54 8.05
N ILE A 32 15.52 -10.83 8.32
CA ILE A 32 16.40 -11.92 7.89
C ILE A 32 16.50 -11.98 6.35
N ALA A 33 15.38 -11.77 5.65
CA ALA A 33 15.39 -11.76 4.19
C ALA A 33 16.26 -10.63 3.62
N LYS A 34 16.26 -9.45 4.24
CA LYS A 34 17.15 -8.34 3.88
C LYS A 34 18.62 -8.68 4.12
N GLU A 35 18.95 -9.23 5.28
CA GLU A 35 20.31 -9.66 5.63
C GLU A 35 20.89 -10.76 4.70
N LYS A 36 20.02 -11.46 4.00
CA LYS A 36 20.37 -12.58 3.11
C LYS A 36 20.17 -12.28 1.63
N ASP A 37 19.91 -11.02 1.25
CA ASP A 37 19.60 -10.62 -0.12
C ASP A 37 18.39 -11.36 -0.74
N LEU A 38 17.48 -11.82 0.12
CA LEU A 38 16.28 -12.55 -0.28
C LEU A 38 15.00 -11.69 -0.24
N PHE A 39 15.12 -10.40 0.06
CA PHE A 39 13.96 -9.54 0.28
C PHE A 39 13.14 -9.33 -0.99
N GLU A 40 13.77 -9.02 -2.13
CA GLU A 40 13.04 -8.89 -3.41
C GLU A 40 12.40 -10.21 -3.86
N PRO A 41 13.10 -11.36 -3.90
CA PRO A 41 12.47 -12.65 -4.18
C PRO A 41 11.30 -12.98 -3.26
N LEU A 42 11.42 -12.73 -1.97
CA LEU A 42 10.36 -12.94 -0.98
C LEU A 42 9.14 -12.07 -1.29
N THR A 43 9.36 -10.77 -1.53
CA THR A 43 8.28 -9.83 -1.87
C THR A 43 7.55 -10.27 -3.14
N LYS A 44 8.26 -10.74 -4.15
CA LYS A 44 7.67 -11.29 -5.37
C LYS A 44 6.78 -12.52 -5.10
N VAL A 45 7.19 -13.39 -4.20
CA VAL A 45 6.39 -14.57 -3.78
C VAL A 45 5.12 -14.11 -3.07
N ILE A 46 5.23 -13.16 -2.14
CA ILE A 46 4.10 -12.61 -1.39
C ILE A 46 3.07 -11.99 -2.33
N ILE A 47 3.50 -11.16 -3.28
CA ILE A 47 2.62 -10.52 -4.26
C ILE A 47 1.90 -11.56 -5.11
N LYS A 48 2.63 -12.54 -5.66
CA LYS A 48 2.03 -13.63 -6.44
C LYS A 48 0.99 -14.40 -5.64
N GLN A 49 1.28 -14.70 -4.38
CA GLN A 49 0.37 -15.44 -3.51
C GLN A 49 -0.88 -14.60 -3.22
N ALA A 50 -0.73 -13.31 -2.86
CA ALA A 50 -1.85 -12.40 -2.63
C ALA A 50 -2.76 -12.31 -3.86
N ILE A 51 -2.18 -12.10 -5.03
CA ILE A 51 -2.93 -12.05 -6.28
C ILE A 51 -3.68 -13.37 -6.51
N LYS A 52 -3.03 -14.51 -6.35
CA LYS A 52 -3.64 -15.84 -6.53
C LYS A 52 -4.83 -16.05 -5.59
N ASP A 53 -4.66 -15.71 -4.31
CA ASP A 53 -5.69 -15.91 -3.28
C ASP A 53 -6.93 -15.05 -3.52
N PHE A 54 -6.74 -13.81 -4.00
CA PHE A 54 -7.83 -12.87 -4.22
C PHE A 54 -8.36 -12.81 -5.66
N ASN A 55 -7.70 -13.46 -6.63
CA ASN A 55 -8.03 -13.36 -8.05
C ASN A 55 -9.52 -13.62 -8.35
N LYS A 56 -10.12 -14.64 -7.73
CA LYS A 56 -11.55 -14.92 -7.91
C LYS A 56 -12.43 -13.76 -7.43
N MET A 57 -12.18 -13.26 -6.23
CA MET A 57 -12.97 -12.17 -5.64
C MET A 57 -12.85 -10.87 -6.46
N LEU A 58 -11.65 -10.57 -6.97
CA LEU A 58 -11.39 -9.40 -7.80
C LEU A 58 -12.11 -9.48 -9.15
N ARG A 59 -12.22 -10.68 -9.73
CA ARG A 59 -12.98 -10.89 -10.98
C ARG A 59 -14.49 -10.77 -10.78
N GLU A 60 -15.01 -11.28 -9.66
CA GLU A 60 -16.44 -11.25 -9.33
C GLU A 60 -16.89 -9.85 -8.87
N ASN A 61 -16.03 -9.10 -8.22
CA ASN A 61 -16.31 -7.74 -7.75
C ASN A 61 -15.35 -6.73 -8.40
N LYS A 62 -15.86 -5.97 -9.36
CA LYS A 62 -15.07 -5.01 -10.15
C LYS A 62 -14.62 -3.78 -9.34
N ASP A 63 -15.25 -3.51 -8.22
CA ASP A 63 -14.98 -2.35 -7.36
C ASP A 63 -14.03 -2.70 -6.22
N LEU A 64 -13.82 -4.01 -5.99
CA LEU A 64 -12.89 -4.47 -4.96
C LEU A 64 -11.44 -4.20 -5.37
N LYS A 65 -10.65 -3.70 -4.44
CA LYS A 65 -9.22 -3.45 -4.59
C LYS A 65 -8.42 -4.37 -3.65
N LEU A 66 -7.27 -4.80 -4.11
CA LEU A 66 -6.27 -5.52 -3.32
C LEU A 66 -5.03 -4.64 -3.18
N SER A 67 -4.57 -4.41 -1.97
CA SER A 67 -3.32 -3.72 -1.71
C SER A 67 -2.29 -4.64 -1.05
N VAL A 68 -1.02 -4.35 -1.30
CA VAL A 68 0.13 -5.06 -0.74
C VAL A 68 1.17 -4.08 -0.22
N ASN A 69 1.75 -4.38 0.93
CA ASN A 69 2.84 -3.58 1.50
C ASN A 69 4.12 -3.78 0.70
N ILE A 70 4.73 -2.69 0.24
CA ILE A 70 6.00 -2.71 -0.50
C ILE A 70 6.92 -1.63 0.07
N GLU A 71 8.18 -2.00 0.31
CA GLU A 71 9.16 -1.00 0.71
C GLU A 71 9.58 -0.14 -0.47
N LEU A 72 9.78 1.14 -0.20
CA LEU A 72 10.13 2.13 -1.20
C LEU A 72 11.38 1.78 -2.01
N ASP A 73 12.37 1.15 -1.36
CA ASP A 73 13.62 0.75 -2.03
C ASP A 73 13.38 -0.22 -3.19
N LEU A 74 12.37 -1.10 -3.10
CA LEU A 74 11.98 -1.97 -4.21
C LEU A 74 11.29 -1.18 -5.33
N LEU A 75 10.50 -0.17 -4.99
CA LEU A 75 9.86 0.71 -5.98
C LEU A 75 10.85 1.67 -6.67
N CYS A 76 12.04 1.84 -6.12
CA CYS A 76 13.15 2.54 -6.78
C CYS A 76 13.95 1.64 -7.75
N ASN A 77 13.56 0.39 -7.93
CA ASN A 77 14.17 -0.56 -8.85
C ASN A 77 13.29 -0.74 -10.10
N GLU A 78 13.75 -0.26 -11.23
CA GLU A 78 13.01 -0.33 -12.50
C GLU A 78 12.63 -1.77 -12.89
N ASN A 79 13.52 -2.72 -12.67
CA ASN A 79 13.24 -4.13 -12.97
C ASN A 79 12.11 -4.69 -12.09
N PHE A 80 12.06 -4.28 -10.83
CA PHE A 80 10.99 -4.68 -9.92
C PHE A 80 9.66 -4.04 -10.33
N VAL A 81 9.65 -2.74 -10.63
CA VAL A 81 8.43 -2.01 -11.06
C VAL A 81 7.89 -2.60 -12.35
N ASN A 82 8.75 -2.85 -13.35
CA ASN A 82 8.33 -3.49 -14.60
C ASN A 82 7.80 -4.91 -14.38
N TRP A 83 8.43 -5.69 -13.51
CA TRP A 83 7.93 -7.01 -13.12
C TRP A 83 6.55 -6.91 -12.46
N LEU A 84 6.35 -5.95 -11.54
CA LEU A 84 5.08 -5.75 -10.86
C LEU A 84 3.94 -5.41 -11.84
N VAL A 85 4.20 -4.50 -12.76
CA VAL A 85 3.24 -4.16 -13.82
C VAL A 85 2.90 -5.39 -14.66
N ASN A 86 3.90 -6.19 -15.02
CA ASN A 86 3.70 -7.37 -15.85
C ASN A 86 2.88 -8.44 -15.13
N ILE A 87 3.16 -8.74 -13.85
CA ILE A 87 2.42 -9.78 -13.13
C ILE A 87 0.95 -9.42 -12.94
N VAL A 88 0.62 -8.15 -12.69
CA VAL A 88 -0.77 -7.69 -12.60
C VAL A 88 -1.51 -7.91 -13.93
N LYS A 89 -0.85 -7.66 -15.06
CA LYS A 89 -1.42 -7.91 -16.40
C LYS A 89 -1.57 -9.41 -16.71
N GLU A 90 -0.54 -10.20 -16.44
CA GLU A 90 -0.53 -11.66 -16.67
C GLU A 90 -1.66 -12.35 -15.91
N GLU A 91 -1.88 -11.97 -14.67
CA GLU A 91 -2.94 -12.52 -13.81
C GLU A 91 -4.34 -11.98 -14.15
N ARG A 92 -4.44 -11.12 -15.17
CA ARG A 92 -5.70 -10.55 -15.68
C ARG A 92 -6.52 -9.80 -14.63
N ILE A 93 -5.86 -9.23 -13.64
CA ILE A 93 -6.46 -8.29 -12.70
C ILE A 93 -6.54 -6.95 -13.40
N LYS A 94 -7.64 -6.24 -13.21
CA LYS A 94 -7.71 -4.86 -13.69
C LYS A 94 -6.70 -4.03 -12.89
N PRO A 95 -5.81 -3.28 -13.53
CA PRO A 95 -4.80 -2.51 -12.81
C PRO A 95 -5.36 -1.66 -11.67
N LYS A 96 -6.52 -0.99 -11.89
CA LYS A 96 -7.22 -0.19 -10.86
C LYS A 96 -7.70 -0.98 -9.64
N GLN A 97 -7.66 -2.32 -9.69
CA GLN A 97 -7.99 -3.20 -8.58
C GLN A 97 -6.75 -3.62 -7.78
N PHE A 98 -5.55 -3.21 -8.22
CA PHE A 98 -4.31 -3.50 -7.52
C PHE A 98 -3.63 -2.23 -7.04
N GLY A 99 -3.03 -2.27 -5.87
CA GLY A 99 -2.31 -1.15 -5.30
C GLY A 99 -1.15 -1.56 -4.41
N VAL A 100 -0.23 -0.63 -4.25
CA VAL A 100 0.95 -0.75 -3.38
C VAL A 100 0.80 0.18 -2.18
N GLU A 101 1.12 -0.30 -0.99
CA GLU A 101 1.12 0.49 0.24
C GLU A 101 2.55 0.80 0.65
N ILE A 102 2.81 2.06 0.95
CA ILE A 102 4.12 2.58 1.34
C ILE A 102 3.94 3.33 2.65
N THR A 103 4.73 2.98 3.65
CA THR A 103 4.63 3.64 4.96
C THR A 103 5.12 5.09 4.92
N GLU A 104 4.48 5.97 5.69
CA GLU A 104 4.86 7.38 5.87
C GLU A 104 6.35 7.57 6.20
N ASN A 105 6.93 6.65 6.96
CA ASN A 105 8.32 6.71 7.40
C ASN A 105 9.35 6.35 6.31
N SER A 106 8.90 5.99 5.11
CA SER A 106 9.79 5.72 3.98
C SER A 106 10.56 6.98 3.58
N LYS A 107 11.86 6.85 3.34
CA LYS A 107 12.70 8.01 2.97
C LYS A 107 12.57 8.29 1.48
N PHE A 108 11.64 9.14 1.11
CA PHE A 108 11.36 9.54 -0.29
C PHE A 108 12.42 10.46 -0.92
N PHE A 109 13.58 10.64 -0.29
CA PHE A 109 14.59 11.62 -0.72
C PHE A 109 15.27 11.34 -2.07
N ASN A 110 15.01 10.21 -2.71
CA ASN A 110 15.55 9.91 -4.02
C ASN A 110 14.74 10.58 -5.12
N LYS A 111 15.34 11.52 -5.84
CA LYS A 111 14.76 12.25 -6.98
C LYS A 111 14.21 11.36 -8.13
N GLY A 112 14.43 10.05 -8.08
CA GLY A 112 13.94 9.11 -9.09
C GLY A 112 12.61 8.43 -8.75
N VAL A 113 12.10 8.56 -7.52
CA VAL A 113 10.87 7.88 -7.07
C VAL A 113 9.66 8.31 -7.91
N SER A 114 9.53 9.58 -8.21
CA SER A 114 8.43 10.13 -9.00
C SER A 114 8.27 9.43 -10.35
N ASN A 115 9.38 9.12 -11.04
CA ASN A 115 9.34 8.43 -12.32
C ASN A 115 8.76 7.02 -12.19
N TYR A 116 9.10 6.28 -11.14
CA TYR A 116 8.59 4.94 -10.90
C TYR A 116 7.11 4.97 -10.50
N PHE A 117 6.69 5.96 -9.74
CA PHE A 117 5.29 6.17 -9.41
C PHE A 117 4.47 6.52 -10.65
N GLU A 118 5.00 7.34 -11.55
CA GLU A 118 4.38 7.61 -12.85
C GLU A 118 4.21 6.32 -13.68
N ILE A 119 5.19 5.41 -13.65
CA ILE A 119 5.06 4.11 -14.34
C ILE A 119 3.89 3.31 -13.74
N LEU A 120 3.74 3.27 -12.41
CA LEU A 120 2.63 2.60 -11.74
C LEU A 120 1.29 3.24 -12.12
N HIS A 121 1.16 4.57 -12.01
CA HIS A 121 -0.04 5.31 -12.38
C HIS A 121 -0.43 5.14 -13.85
N ASN A 122 0.54 5.23 -14.77
CA ASN A 122 0.31 5.04 -16.22
C ASN A 122 -0.18 3.62 -16.53
N ASN A 123 0.09 2.65 -15.66
CA ASN A 123 -0.44 1.29 -15.74
C ASN A 123 -1.68 1.08 -14.86
N GLY A 124 -2.19 2.13 -14.21
CA GLY A 124 -3.41 2.12 -13.40
C GLY A 124 -3.26 1.41 -12.06
N ILE A 125 -2.04 1.20 -11.56
CA ILE A 125 -1.77 0.64 -10.23
C ILE A 125 -1.86 1.79 -9.23
N ASN A 126 -2.69 1.61 -8.18
CA ASN A 126 -2.88 2.63 -7.16
C ASN A 126 -1.72 2.66 -6.17
N ILE A 127 -1.44 3.82 -5.62
CA ILE A 127 -0.40 4.03 -4.60
C ILE A 127 -1.06 4.56 -3.33
N TYR A 128 -0.83 3.86 -2.22
CA TYR A 128 -1.37 4.20 -0.89
C TYR A 128 -0.23 4.68 0.00
N MET A 129 -0.45 5.79 0.68
CA MET A 129 0.37 6.16 1.84
C MET A 129 -0.23 5.53 3.08
N ASP A 130 0.52 4.67 3.77
CA ASP A 130 0.08 3.99 4.98
C ASP A 130 0.64 4.64 6.25
N ASP A 131 -0.08 4.45 7.38
CA ASP A 131 0.26 4.99 8.70
C ASP A 131 0.37 6.52 8.76
N PHE A 132 -0.44 7.24 7.96
CA PHE A 132 -0.38 8.70 7.91
C PHE A 132 -0.80 9.33 9.23
N SER A 133 0.12 10.10 9.83
CA SER A 133 -0.06 10.74 11.14
C SER A 133 0.10 12.27 11.15
N MET A 134 0.12 12.92 9.97
CA MET A 134 0.44 14.33 9.78
C MET A 134 1.89 14.69 10.18
N GLY A 135 2.83 13.77 10.04
CA GLY A 135 4.26 14.03 10.19
C GLY A 135 4.72 15.08 9.17
N HIS A 136 5.75 15.85 9.54
CA HIS A 136 6.24 16.95 8.70
C HIS A 136 6.64 16.50 7.28
N THR A 137 7.07 15.27 7.11
CA THR A 137 7.57 14.72 5.84
C THR A 137 6.42 14.31 4.92
N SER A 138 5.36 13.75 5.46
CA SER A 138 4.23 13.19 4.71
C SER A 138 3.45 14.24 3.93
N ILE A 139 3.24 15.42 4.50
CA ILE A 139 2.51 16.52 3.86
C ILE A 139 3.22 17.00 2.59
N ILE A 140 4.56 17.02 2.59
CA ILE A 140 5.35 17.43 1.42
C ILE A 140 5.11 16.46 0.25
N TYR A 141 5.04 15.16 0.52
CA TYR A 141 4.83 14.16 -0.54
C TYR A 141 3.42 14.15 -1.12
N LEU A 142 2.42 14.63 -0.35
CA LEU A 142 1.07 14.80 -0.86
C LEU A 142 0.97 15.95 -1.90
N GLN A 143 1.89 16.91 -1.88
CA GLN A 143 1.90 18.02 -2.86
C GLN A 143 2.19 17.56 -4.29
N ASP A 144 2.98 16.51 -4.43
CA ASP A 144 3.44 16.04 -5.75
C ASP A 144 2.43 15.08 -6.44
N HIS A 145 1.22 14.92 -5.89
CA HIS A 145 0.18 14.00 -6.40
C HIS A 145 0.66 12.56 -6.60
N LEU A 146 1.55 12.11 -5.72
CA LEU A 146 2.16 10.77 -5.82
C LEU A 146 1.27 9.66 -5.26
N PHE A 147 0.22 9.99 -4.52
CA PHE A 147 -0.64 9.03 -3.83
C PHE A 147 -2.10 9.17 -4.25
N ASP A 148 -2.75 8.03 -4.47
CA ASP A 148 -4.19 7.96 -4.76
C ASP A 148 -5.02 7.86 -3.48
N TYR A 149 -4.45 7.24 -2.44
CA TYR A 149 -5.11 6.98 -1.15
C TYR A 149 -4.17 7.26 0.02
N VAL A 150 -4.76 7.75 1.10
CA VAL A 150 -4.06 7.95 2.37
C VAL A 150 -4.79 7.17 3.48
N LYS A 151 -4.10 6.22 4.10
CA LYS A 151 -4.61 5.45 5.23
C LYS A 151 -4.20 6.14 6.52
N MET A 152 -5.16 6.65 7.25
CA MET A 152 -4.90 7.30 8.53
C MET A 152 -4.40 6.29 9.58
N ASP A 153 -3.40 6.68 10.36
CA ASP A 153 -2.92 5.88 11.48
C ASP A 153 -4.04 5.59 12.48
N GLY A 154 -4.10 4.34 12.93
CA GLY A 154 -5.14 3.88 13.85
C GLY A 154 -5.23 4.65 15.17
N SER A 155 -4.13 5.25 15.63
CA SER A 155 -4.10 6.06 16.86
C SER A 155 -4.99 7.30 16.77
N LEU A 156 -5.16 7.88 15.58
CA LEU A 156 -6.07 9.01 15.35
C LEU A 156 -7.53 8.57 15.46
N VAL A 157 -7.84 7.37 14.99
CA VAL A 157 -9.22 6.83 14.96
C VAL A 157 -9.67 6.33 16.34
N VAL A 158 -8.78 5.71 17.10
CA VAL A 158 -9.09 5.19 18.46
C VAL A 158 -9.56 6.32 19.41
N ASN A 159 -9.08 7.54 19.20
CA ASN A 159 -9.40 8.69 20.05
C ASN A 159 -10.52 9.60 19.50
N LEU A 160 -11.45 9.05 18.73
CA LEU A 160 -12.54 9.81 18.10
C LEU A 160 -13.45 10.59 19.07
N ASP A 161 -13.51 10.19 20.34
CA ASP A 161 -14.24 10.95 21.37
C ASP A 161 -13.54 12.27 21.78
N ASN A 162 -12.24 12.39 21.48
CA ASN A 162 -11.51 13.62 21.70
C ASN A 162 -11.82 14.65 20.61
N PRO A 163 -12.33 15.86 20.95
CA PRO A 163 -12.63 16.90 19.98
C PRO A 163 -11.45 17.27 19.10
N ARG A 164 -10.21 17.28 19.62
CA ARG A 164 -9.00 17.59 18.86
C ARG A 164 -8.71 16.51 17.81
N SER A 165 -8.92 15.24 18.14
CA SER A 165 -8.75 14.15 17.16
C SER A 165 -9.74 14.26 16.01
N LYS A 166 -10.99 14.65 16.29
CA LYS A 166 -12.00 14.92 15.26
C LYS A 166 -11.57 16.07 14.33
N GLU A 167 -11.06 17.15 14.88
CA GLU A 167 -10.58 18.29 14.08
C GLU A 167 -9.39 17.92 13.19
N ILE A 168 -8.46 17.09 13.70
CA ILE A 168 -7.33 16.58 12.91
C ILE A 168 -7.86 15.74 11.75
N ILE A 169 -8.75 14.79 12.01
CA ILE A 169 -9.34 13.92 10.97
C ILE A 169 -10.09 14.75 9.92
N ASN A 170 -10.90 15.72 10.35
CA ASN A 170 -11.61 16.63 9.44
C ASN A 170 -10.63 17.43 8.57
N SER A 171 -9.50 17.82 9.12
CA SER A 171 -8.45 18.54 8.38
C SER A 171 -7.79 17.64 7.33
N ILE A 172 -7.55 16.36 7.65
CA ILE A 172 -7.01 15.38 6.70
C ILE A 172 -8.02 15.14 5.57
N ILE A 173 -9.30 14.93 5.90
CA ILE A 173 -10.36 14.74 4.90
C ILE A 173 -10.43 15.94 3.94
N LYS A 174 -10.43 17.16 4.49
CA LYS A 174 -10.45 18.40 3.68
C LYS A 174 -9.19 18.53 2.81
N LEU A 175 -8.04 18.07 3.31
CA LEU A 175 -6.81 18.02 2.53
C LEU A 175 -6.94 17.06 1.36
N GLY A 176 -7.53 15.87 1.58
CA GLY A 176 -7.83 14.89 0.54
C GLY A 176 -8.71 15.48 -0.57
N GLU A 177 -9.81 16.13 -0.19
CA GLU A 177 -10.69 16.83 -1.14
C GLU A 177 -9.96 17.89 -1.96
N THR A 178 -9.01 18.60 -1.34
CA THR A 178 -8.27 19.69 -1.99
C THR A 178 -7.18 19.17 -2.95
N LEU A 179 -6.50 18.10 -2.57
CA LEU A 179 -5.38 17.52 -3.30
C LEU A 179 -5.79 16.32 -4.18
N ASN A 180 -7.09 15.92 -4.20
CA ASN A 180 -7.65 14.81 -4.96
C ASN A 180 -7.02 13.44 -4.63
N PHE A 181 -6.92 13.11 -3.35
CA PHE A 181 -6.69 11.74 -2.88
C PHE A 181 -7.83 11.31 -1.95
N ASP A 182 -8.08 9.99 -1.87
CA ASP A 182 -9.09 9.39 -0.99
C ASP A 182 -8.51 8.86 0.33
#